data_cda5e44188a240bf645ba0b54e126e42
#
_entry.id   cda5e44188a240bf645ba0b54e126e42
#
_cell.length_a   1.000
_cell.length_b   1.000
_cell.length_c   1.000
_cell.angle_alpha   90.00
_cell.angle_beta   90.00
_cell.angle_gamma   90.00
#
_symmetry.space_group_name_H-M   'P 1'
#
loop_
_entity.id
_entity.type
_entity.pdbx_description
1 polymer ?
#
loop_
_entity_poly.entity_id
_entity_poly.type
_entity_poly.pdbx_seq_one_letter_code
_entity_poly.pdbx_strand_id
1 'polypeptide(L)'
;MIEMRKRILQIVPKAEEVVSYGMPAFKVEGNIVAGLLENKKHVGYYPFSGSVLHLFEKDLAKYSHTKSAVHVPVDKPLPKSLISKLIKARISQCPVKQGKVDLKKYQELDGCWRELGLAAPARRGLVDNKIYTLAHLKKWSEKDFMKIHAMGPSAAKIIKAEMKRKKVRFK
;
A
#
# COMPACT_ATOMS: atom_id res chain seq x y z
N MET A 1 22.14 15.29 -12.32
CA MET A 1 21.54 14.44 -11.27
C MET A 1 21.28 15.17 -9.94
N ILE A 2 22.21 16.01 -9.45
CA ILE A 2 22.11 16.72 -8.15
C ILE A 2 20.81 17.54 -8.00
N GLU A 3 20.45 18.32 -9.02
CA GLU A 3 19.24 19.16 -8.96
C GLU A 3 17.95 18.30 -8.91
N MET A 4 17.89 17.20 -9.61
CA MET A 4 16.75 16.25 -9.54
C MET A 4 16.62 15.65 -8.14
N ARG A 5 17.72 15.20 -7.53
CA ARG A 5 17.76 14.71 -6.15
C ARG A 5 17.24 15.77 -5.16
N LYS A 6 17.73 17.01 -5.27
CA LYS A 6 17.28 18.13 -4.43
C LYS A 6 15.77 18.35 -4.52
N ARG A 7 15.21 18.37 -5.74
CA ARG A 7 13.77 18.54 -5.97
C ARG A 7 12.95 17.40 -5.38
N ILE A 8 13.40 16.15 -5.51
CA ILE A 8 12.73 14.99 -4.91
C ILE A 8 12.70 15.12 -3.39
N LEU A 9 13.84 15.40 -2.74
CA LEU A 9 13.92 15.56 -1.29
C LEU A 9 13.11 16.75 -0.75
N GLN A 10 12.92 17.80 -1.55
CA GLN A 10 12.02 18.89 -1.18
C GLN A 10 10.53 18.50 -1.22
N ILE A 11 10.18 17.48 -2.00
CA ILE A 11 8.80 16.96 -2.09
C ILE A 11 8.55 15.90 -1.02
N VAL A 12 9.53 15.04 -0.77
CA VAL A 12 9.47 13.96 0.21
C VAL A 12 10.67 14.03 1.17
N PRO A 13 10.69 15.00 2.10
CA PRO A 13 11.85 15.27 2.95
C PRO A 13 12.19 14.12 3.92
N LYS A 14 11.24 13.22 4.18
CA LYS A 14 11.42 12.04 5.03
C LYS A 14 11.77 10.77 4.24
N ALA A 15 12.07 10.88 2.94
CA ALA A 15 12.47 9.72 2.15
C ALA A 15 13.84 9.22 2.58
N GLU A 16 13.97 7.90 2.72
CA GLU A 16 15.26 7.23 2.85
C GLU A 16 15.90 7.14 1.47
N GLU A 17 17.16 7.54 1.35
CA GLU A 17 17.93 7.29 0.15
C GLU A 17 18.54 5.90 0.21
N VAL A 18 18.25 5.08 -0.79
CA VAL A 18 18.69 3.68 -0.87
C VAL A 18 19.24 3.39 -2.27
N VAL A 19 19.92 2.26 -2.41
CA VAL A 19 20.28 1.73 -3.75
C VAL A 19 19.27 0.65 -4.12
N SER A 20 18.65 0.77 -5.31
CA SER A 20 17.74 -0.21 -5.85
C SER A 20 17.98 -0.40 -7.33
N TYR A 21 18.12 -1.64 -7.79
CA TYR A 21 18.51 -1.98 -9.16
C TYR A 21 19.79 -1.26 -9.63
N GLY A 22 20.76 -1.07 -8.71
CA GLY A 22 22.02 -0.39 -9.01
C GLY A 22 21.94 1.12 -9.17
N MET A 23 20.81 1.76 -8.85
CA MET A 23 20.63 3.21 -8.94
C MET A 23 20.21 3.83 -7.61
N PRO A 24 20.55 5.10 -7.34
CA PRO A 24 19.99 5.88 -6.24
C PRO A 24 18.48 5.95 -6.33
N ALA A 25 17.80 5.61 -5.25
CA ALA A 25 16.35 5.56 -5.15
C ALA A 25 15.86 6.17 -3.83
N PHE A 26 14.61 6.63 -3.83
CA PHE A 26 13.98 7.31 -2.72
C PHE A 26 12.84 6.44 -2.19
N LYS A 27 12.92 6.06 -0.91
CA LYS A 27 11.96 5.17 -0.26
C LYS A 27 11.13 5.95 0.76
N VAL A 28 9.82 5.88 0.65
CA VAL A 28 8.86 6.49 1.58
C VAL A 28 7.99 5.38 2.16
N GLU A 29 7.91 5.32 3.48
CA GLU A 29 7.14 4.29 4.20
C GLU A 29 7.42 2.86 3.70
N GLY A 30 8.70 2.62 3.34
CA GLY A 30 9.20 1.33 2.86
C GLY A 30 8.88 1.00 1.41
N ASN A 31 8.27 1.90 0.65
CA ASN A 31 8.02 1.76 -0.78
C ASN A 31 8.96 2.68 -1.57
N ILE A 32 9.55 2.19 -2.65
CA ILE A 32 10.35 3.05 -3.53
C ILE A 32 9.40 3.86 -4.40
N VAL A 33 9.58 5.19 -4.37
CA VAL A 33 8.70 6.15 -5.04
C VAL A 33 9.37 6.88 -6.20
N ALA A 34 10.68 6.91 -6.23
CA ALA A 34 11.46 7.49 -7.32
C ALA A 34 12.86 6.89 -7.36
N GLY A 35 13.49 6.87 -8.51
CA GLY A 35 14.91 6.55 -8.71
C GLY A 35 15.52 7.43 -9.77
N LEU A 36 16.83 7.59 -9.72
CA LEU A 36 17.62 8.38 -10.66
C LEU A 36 18.79 7.55 -11.18
N LEU A 37 18.97 7.53 -12.49
CA LEU A 37 20.13 6.92 -13.11
C LEU A 37 20.80 7.92 -14.05
N GLU A 38 22.05 8.18 -13.81
CA GLU A 38 22.83 9.05 -14.67
C GLU A 38 23.31 8.29 -15.92
N ASN A 39 23.04 8.86 -17.08
CA ASN A 39 23.48 8.38 -18.37
C ASN A 39 24.31 9.47 -19.07
N LYS A 40 25.08 9.11 -20.11
CA LYS A 40 25.94 10.05 -20.84
C LYS A 40 25.24 11.32 -21.35
N LYS A 41 23.96 11.24 -21.73
CA LYS A 41 23.21 12.33 -22.38
C LYS A 41 21.96 12.78 -21.60
N HIS A 42 21.55 12.05 -20.57
CA HIS A 42 20.34 12.36 -19.82
C HIS A 42 20.38 11.75 -18.41
N VAL A 43 19.53 12.21 -17.54
CA VAL A 43 19.22 11.56 -16.27
C VAL A 43 17.92 10.77 -16.43
N GLY A 44 17.95 9.48 -16.22
CA GLY A 44 16.73 8.65 -16.17
C GLY A 44 16.00 8.88 -14.84
N TYR A 45 14.72 9.27 -14.91
CA TYR A 45 13.84 9.29 -13.76
C TYR A 45 12.91 8.07 -13.79
N TYR A 46 12.90 7.28 -12.75
CA TYR A 46 12.14 6.02 -12.63
C TYR A 46 11.10 6.11 -11.52
N PRO A 47 9.79 6.06 -11.83
CA PRO A 47 8.73 6.08 -10.81
C PRO A 47 8.52 4.73 -10.11
N PHE A 48 9.25 3.68 -10.47
CA PHE A 48 9.07 2.31 -9.95
C PHE A 48 7.62 1.79 -10.08
N SER A 49 6.98 2.13 -11.17
CA SER A 49 5.63 1.69 -11.52
C SER A 49 5.49 1.63 -13.05
N GLY A 50 4.86 0.56 -13.55
CA GLY A 50 4.56 0.42 -14.98
C GLY A 50 3.39 1.27 -15.47
N SER A 51 2.62 1.90 -14.58
CA SER A 51 1.40 2.62 -14.93
C SER A 51 1.43 4.12 -14.60
N VAL A 52 2.33 4.59 -13.73
CA VAL A 52 2.37 6.01 -13.33
C VAL A 52 2.59 6.94 -14.51
N LEU A 53 3.52 6.62 -15.42
CA LEU A 53 3.83 7.51 -16.55
C LEU A 53 2.66 7.68 -17.51
N HIS A 54 1.84 6.64 -17.71
CA HIS A 54 0.64 6.71 -18.56
C HIS A 54 -0.40 7.71 -18.05
N LEU A 55 -0.45 7.95 -16.73
CA LEU A 55 -1.37 8.93 -16.16
C LEU A 55 -1.00 10.37 -16.52
N PHE A 56 0.22 10.61 -16.99
CA PHE A 56 0.78 11.94 -17.23
C PHE A 56 1.33 12.12 -18.64
N GLU A 57 0.85 11.39 -19.63
CA GLU A 57 1.33 11.45 -21.02
C GLU A 57 1.34 12.87 -21.58
N LYS A 58 0.29 13.66 -21.29
CA LYS A 58 0.21 15.07 -21.73
C LYS A 58 1.31 15.93 -21.08
N ASP A 59 1.57 15.75 -19.80
CA ASP A 59 2.63 16.48 -19.07
C ASP A 59 4.04 16.04 -19.55
N LEU A 60 4.16 14.79 -20.00
CA LEU A 60 5.42 14.18 -20.44
C LEU A 60 5.68 14.32 -21.95
N ALA A 61 4.75 14.85 -22.74
CA ALA A 61 4.87 15.00 -24.19
C ALA A 61 6.14 15.75 -24.64
N LYS A 62 6.72 16.59 -23.77
CA LYS A 62 7.96 17.35 -24.03
C LYS A 62 9.24 16.57 -23.70
N TYR A 63 9.13 15.38 -23.14
CA TYR A 63 10.24 14.56 -22.69
C TYR A 63 10.24 13.21 -23.41
N SER A 64 11.42 12.75 -23.82
CA SER A 64 11.56 11.36 -24.24
C SER A 64 11.33 10.44 -23.04
N HIS A 65 10.49 9.43 -23.20
CA HIS A 65 10.18 8.50 -22.13
C HIS A 65 9.85 7.10 -22.65
N THR A 66 9.99 6.13 -21.78
CA THR A 66 9.55 4.75 -21.98
C THR A 66 8.38 4.45 -21.03
N LYS A 67 7.89 3.22 -21.01
CA LYS A 67 6.87 2.78 -20.03
C LYS A 67 7.34 2.90 -18.57
N SER A 68 8.65 2.89 -18.32
CA SER A 68 9.23 2.82 -16.97
C SER A 68 10.15 3.99 -16.60
N ALA A 69 10.55 4.83 -17.56
CA ALA A 69 11.51 5.89 -17.33
C ALA A 69 11.21 7.15 -18.14
N VAL A 70 11.51 8.32 -17.56
CA VAL A 70 11.57 9.60 -18.26
C VAL A 70 13.03 9.96 -18.45
N HIS A 71 13.42 10.29 -19.69
CA HIS A 71 14.76 10.74 -20.05
C HIS A 71 14.83 12.26 -19.91
N VAL A 72 15.44 12.71 -18.82
CA VAL A 72 15.52 14.13 -18.45
C VAL A 72 16.82 14.71 -18.98
N PRO A 73 16.82 15.73 -19.86
CA PRO A 73 18.06 16.40 -20.30
C PRO A 73 18.86 16.90 -19.09
N VAL A 74 20.19 16.82 -19.17
CA VAL A 74 21.09 17.17 -18.05
C VAL A 74 20.96 18.64 -17.65
N ASP A 75 20.75 19.50 -18.63
CA ASP A 75 20.63 20.96 -18.52
C ASP A 75 19.23 21.43 -18.17
N LYS A 76 18.19 20.55 -18.30
CA LYS A 76 16.78 20.92 -18.10
C LYS A 76 16.06 19.93 -17.20
N PRO A 77 16.28 19.99 -15.88
CA PRO A 77 15.68 19.07 -14.92
C PRO A 77 14.15 19.22 -14.89
N LEU A 78 13.44 18.11 -14.62
CA LEU A 78 11.97 18.11 -14.51
C LEU A 78 11.47 19.18 -13.53
N PRO A 79 10.41 19.91 -13.86
CA PRO A 79 9.78 20.85 -12.93
C PRO A 79 9.37 20.16 -11.63
N LYS A 80 9.53 20.85 -10.51
CA LYS A 80 9.14 20.34 -9.19
C LYS A 80 7.66 19.93 -9.15
N SER A 81 6.78 20.65 -9.83
CA SER A 81 5.36 20.34 -9.95
C SER A 81 5.11 18.99 -10.60
N LEU A 82 5.82 18.67 -11.69
CA LEU A 82 5.69 17.39 -12.38
C LEU A 82 6.26 16.23 -11.53
N ILE A 83 7.42 16.41 -10.92
CA ILE A 83 7.98 15.41 -9.99
C ILE A 83 6.99 15.14 -8.84
N SER A 84 6.35 16.18 -8.29
CA SER A 84 5.36 16.05 -7.23
C SER A 84 4.14 15.23 -7.67
N LYS A 85 3.62 15.47 -8.89
CA LYS A 85 2.53 14.69 -9.47
C LYS A 85 2.92 13.20 -9.59
N LEU A 86 4.10 12.91 -10.15
CA LEU A 86 4.59 11.54 -10.35
C LEU A 86 4.78 10.81 -9.02
N ILE A 87 5.41 11.45 -8.04
CA ILE A 87 5.62 10.85 -6.71
C ILE A 87 4.30 10.61 -5.99
N LYS A 88 3.36 11.56 -5.99
CA LYS A 88 2.03 11.40 -5.37
C LYS A 88 1.25 10.26 -6.01
N ALA A 89 1.24 10.17 -7.33
CA ALA A 89 0.60 9.08 -8.04
C ALA A 89 1.25 7.72 -7.70
N ARG A 90 2.58 7.68 -7.56
CA ARG A 90 3.26 6.45 -7.11
C ARG A 90 2.90 6.08 -5.69
N ILE A 91 2.90 7.03 -4.76
CA ILE A 91 2.52 6.79 -3.36
C ILE A 91 1.08 6.24 -3.28
N SER A 92 0.14 6.78 -4.05
CA SER A 92 -1.25 6.29 -4.07
C SER A 92 -1.39 4.84 -4.58
N GLN A 93 -0.43 4.36 -5.36
CA GLN A 93 -0.37 2.97 -5.84
C GLN A 93 0.39 2.04 -4.88
N CYS A 94 1.12 2.61 -3.91
CA CYS A 94 1.83 1.80 -2.93
C CYS A 94 0.83 1.17 -1.97
N PRO A 95 0.98 -0.12 -1.64
CA PRO A 95 0.22 -0.69 -0.56
C PRO A 95 0.54 0.10 0.70
N VAL A 96 -0.49 0.63 1.34
CA VAL A 96 -0.34 1.23 2.67
C VAL A 96 0.28 0.15 3.54
N LYS A 97 1.51 0.34 4.02
CA LYS A 97 2.03 -0.52 5.07
C LYS A 97 1.06 -0.36 6.24
N GLN A 98 0.22 -1.35 6.44
CA GLN A 98 -0.45 -1.48 7.73
C GLN A 98 0.67 -1.39 8.76
N GLY A 99 0.62 -0.38 9.63
CA GLY A 99 1.62 -0.14 10.67
C GLY A 99 1.91 -1.46 11.38
N LYS A 100 3.11 -1.63 11.96
CA LYS A 100 3.48 -2.87 12.67
C LYS A 100 2.25 -3.35 13.44
N VAL A 101 1.72 -4.50 13.01
CA VAL A 101 0.51 -5.08 13.60
C VAL A 101 0.76 -5.16 15.10
N ASP A 102 0.01 -4.39 15.88
CA ASP A 102 0.10 -4.47 17.34
C ASP A 102 -0.42 -5.83 17.79
N LEU A 103 0.50 -6.80 17.83
CA LEU A 103 0.16 -8.18 18.16
C LEU A 103 -0.43 -8.29 19.56
N LYS A 104 -0.04 -7.42 20.51
CA LYS A 104 -0.59 -7.40 21.87
C LYS A 104 -2.09 -7.09 21.83
N LYS A 105 -2.47 -6.01 21.13
CA LYS A 105 -3.88 -5.63 20.94
C LYS A 105 -4.73 -6.79 20.41
N TYR A 106 -4.22 -7.51 19.40
CA TYR A 106 -4.97 -8.65 18.86
C TYR A 106 -5.01 -9.83 19.81
N GLN A 107 -3.91 -10.12 20.53
CA GLN A 107 -3.85 -11.21 21.50
C GLN A 107 -4.87 -11.05 22.65
N GLU A 108 -5.13 -9.81 23.05
CA GLU A 108 -6.10 -9.48 24.10
C GLU A 108 -7.57 -9.62 23.60
N LEU A 109 -7.82 -9.28 22.34
CA LEU A 109 -9.18 -9.13 21.81
C LEU A 109 -9.66 -10.32 20.96
N ASP A 110 -8.76 -11.20 20.51
CA ASP A 110 -9.06 -12.29 19.58
C ASP A 110 -9.29 -13.65 20.28
N GLY A 111 -9.32 -13.70 21.62
CA GLY A 111 -9.41 -14.94 22.39
C GLY A 111 -10.52 -15.87 21.93
N CYS A 112 -11.76 -15.35 21.83
CA CYS A 112 -12.92 -16.11 21.35
C CYS A 112 -12.70 -16.74 19.96
N TRP A 113 -12.03 -16.03 19.06
CA TRP A 113 -11.75 -16.47 17.70
C TRP A 113 -10.59 -17.46 17.61
N ARG A 114 -9.66 -17.37 18.55
CA ARG A 114 -8.54 -18.30 18.70
C ARG A 114 -9.01 -19.65 19.19
N GLU A 115 -9.90 -19.67 20.17
CA GLU A 115 -10.53 -20.90 20.68
C GLU A 115 -11.33 -21.64 19.60
N LEU A 116 -11.91 -20.90 18.64
CA LEU A 116 -12.60 -21.49 17.49
C LEU A 116 -11.63 -21.97 16.37
N GLY A 117 -10.32 -21.86 16.57
CA GLY A 117 -9.31 -22.31 15.60
C GLY A 117 -9.22 -21.45 14.34
N LEU A 118 -9.69 -20.19 14.37
CA LEU A 118 -9.59 -19.31 13.22
C LEU A 118 -8.16 -18.89 12.95
N ALA A 119 -7.77 -18.86 11.68
CA ALA A 119 -6.46 -18.36 11.24
C ALA A 119 -6.25 -16.89 11.57
N ALA A 120 -5.02 -16.48 11.87
CA ALA A 120 -4.67 -15.12 12.30
C ALA A 120 -5.21 -14.00 11.40
N PRO A 121 -5.20 -14.09 10.06
CA PRO A 121 -5.76 -13.05 9.19
C PRO A 121 -7.26 -12.82 9.42
N ALA A 122 -8.05 -13.90 9.57
CA ALA A 122 -9.48 -13.80 9.83
C ALA A 122 -9.77 -13.21 11.21
N ARG A 123 -9.02 -13.61 12.25
CA ARG A 123 -9.12 -13.05 13.60
C ARG A 123 -8.87 -11.55 13.61
N ARG A 124 -7.81 -11.09 12.91
CA ARG A 124 -7.50 -9.66 12.78
C ARG A 124 -8.62 -8.90 12.09
N GLY A 125 -9.15 -9.43 10.98
CA GLY A 125 -10.27 -8.83 10.28
C GLY A 125 -11.49 -8.63 11.18
N LEU A 126 -11.79 -9.59 12.06
CA LEU A 126 -12.88 -9.46 13.03
C LEU A 126 -12.59 -8.38 14.08
N VAL A 127 -11.39 -8.39 14.68
CA VAL A 127 -10.98 -7.40 15.69
C VAL A 127 -10.98 -5.98 15.11
N ASP A 128 -10.48 -5.79 13.90
CA ASP A 128 -10.46 -4.50 13.21
C ASP A 128 -11.87 -3.94 12.97
N ASN A 129 -12.86 -4.83 12.79
CA ASN A 129 -14.27 -4.47 12.69
C ASN A 129 -14.99 -4.46 14.05
N LYS A 130 -14.25 -4.47 15.17
CA LYS A 130 -14.78 -4.46 16.54
C LYS A 130 -15.70 -5.64 16.86
N ILE A 131 -15.46 -6.79 16.22
CA ILE A 131 -16.18 -8.04 16.42
C ILE A 131 -15.31 -8.94 17.29
N TYR A 132 -15.51 -8.91 18.58
CA TYR A 132 -14.70 -9.65 19.57
C TYR A 132 -15.34 -10.97 20.01
N THR A 133 -16.64 -11.11 19.84
CA THR A 133 -17.42 -12.29 20.21
C THR A 133 -18.52 -12.55 19.21
N LEU A 134 -19.10 -13.76 19.25
CA LEU A 134 -20.27 -14.13 18.42
C LEU A 134 -21.47 -13.20 18.64
N ALA A 135 -21.64 -12.67 19.85
CA ALA A 135 -22.75 -11.76 20.15
C ALA A 135 -22.71 -10.47 19.31
N HIS A 136 -21.52 -9.98 18.96
CA HIS A 136 -21.38 -8.80 18.12
C HIS A 136 -21.91 -9.03 16.70
N LEU A 137 -21.92 -10.27 16.21
CA LEU A 137 -22.45 -10.63 14.88
C LEU A 137 -23.96 -10.43 14.75
N LYS A 138 -24.71 -10.35 15.86
CA LYS A 138 -26.15 -10.00 15.83
C LYS A 138 -26.42 -8.63 15.21
N LYS A 139 -25.42 -7.74 15.17
CA LYS A 139 -25.53 -6.40 14.58
C LYS A 139 -25.14 -6.35 13.12
N TRP A 140 -24.64 -7.46 12.57
CA TRP A 140 -24.11 -7.54 11.22
C TRP A 140 -25.04 -8.32 10.29
N SER A 141 -25.14 -7.90 9.03
CA SER A 141 -25.74 -8.75 8.00
C SER A 141 -24.70 -9.81 7.55
N GLU A 142 -25.18 -10.95 7.10
CA GLU A 142 -24.30 -11.99 6.55
C GLU A 142 -23.50 -11.46 5.35
N LYS A 143 -24.12 -10.63 4.52
CA LYS A 143 -23.49 -9.99 3.35
C LYS A 143 -22.32 -9.11 3.74
N ASP A 144 -22.45 -8.30 4.79
CA ASP A 144 -21.37 -7.40 5.22
C ASP A 144 -20.28 -8.15 5.98
N PHE A 145 -20.66 -9.17 6.77
CA PHE A 145 -19.72 -10.10 7.38
C PHE A 145 -18.79 -10.75 6.33
N MET A 146 -19.32 -11.18 5.20
CA MET A 146 -18.54 -11.80 4.13
C MET A 146 -17.60 -10.83 3.40
N LYS A 147 -17.79 -9.52 3.54
CA LYS A 147 -16.90 -8.49 2.98
C LYS A 147 -15.70 -8.19 3.88
N ILE A 148 -15.67 -8.68 5.10
CA ILE A 148 -14.55 -8.46 6.03
C ILE A 148 -13.26 -9.01 5.41
N HIS A 149 -12.21 -8.20 5.42
CA HIS A 149 -10.90 -8.61 4.89
C HIS A 149 -10.42 -9.93 5.52
N ALA A 150 -9.93 -10.84 4.69
CA ALA A 150 -9.51 -12.19 5.07
C ALA A 150 -10.62 -13.12 5.63
N MET A 151 -11.91 -12.78 5.45
CA MET A 151 -13.03 -13.67 5.73
C MET A 151 -13.24 -14.63 4.56
N GLY A 152 -12.39 -15.66 4.50
CA GLY A 152 -12.51 -16.71 3.49
C GLY A 152 -13.63 -17.73 3.82
N PRO A 153 -13.99 -18.59 2.85
CA PRO A 153 -15.06 -19.60 3.02
C PRO A 153 -14.85 -20.50 4.24
N SER A 154 -13.61 -20.90 4.53
CA SER A 154 -13.29 -21.77 5.68
C SER A 154 -13.55 -21.08 7.01
N ALA A 155 -13.12 -19.83 7.19
CA ALA A 155 -13.35 -19.06 8.40
C ALA A 155 -14.85 -18.78 8.60
N ALA A 156 -15.55 -18.41 7.54
CA ALA A 156 -17.00 -18.20 7.56
C ALA A 156 -17.76 -19.46 7.94
N LYS A 157 -17.36 -20.63 7.43
CA LYS A 157 -17.96 -21.94 7.76
C LYS A 157 -17.84 -22.24 9.26
N ILE A 158 -16.66 -22.04 9.84
CA ILE A 158 -16.40 -22.27 11.28
C ILE A 158 -17.29 -21.35 12.13
N ILE A 159 -17.34 -20.06 11.82
CA ILE A 159 -18.11 -19.06 12.57
C ILE A 159 -19.61 -19.37 12.47
N LYS A 160 -20.14 -19.65 11.28
CA LYS A 160 -21.56 -19.98 11.08
C LYS A 160 -21.96 -21.26 11.81
N ALA A 161 -21.10 -22.28 11.83
CA ALA A 161 -21.34 -23.51 12.58
C ALA A 161 -21.47 -23.23 14.08
N GLU A 162 -20.56 -22.41 14.63
CA GLU A 162 -20.60 -22.05 16.05
C GLU A 162 -21.80 -21.13 16.38
N MET A 163 -22.15 -20.20 15.49
CA MET A 163 -23.36 -19.40 15.62
C MET A 163 -24.64 -20.28 15.70
N LYS A 164 -24.71 -21.31 14.84
CA LYS A 164 -25.82 -22.28 14.86
C LYS A 164 -25.85 -23.04 16.18
N ARG A 165 -24.68 -23.49 16.65
CA ARG A 165 -24.56 -24.22 17.94
C ARG A 165 -25.03 -23.36 19.12
N LYS A 166 -24.67 -22.07 19.14
CA LYS A 166 -25.02 -21.11 20.21
C LYS A 166 -26.35 -20.36 19.97
N LYS A 167 -27.12 -20.75 18.96
CA LYS A 167 -28.40 -20.12 18.60
C LYS A 167 -28.27 -18.59 18.35
N VAL A 168 -27.13 -18.15 17.86
CA VAL A 168 -26.88 -16.75 17.43
C VAL A 168 -27.22 -16.64 15.94
N ARG A 169 -27.88 -15.54 15.52
CA ARG A 169 -28.21 -15.26 14.12
C ARG A 169 -27.66 -13.87 13.73
N PHE A 170 -27.36 -13.71 12.46
CA PHE A 170 -27.14 -12.38 11.87
C PHE A 170 -28.44 -11.57 11.91
N LYS A 171 -28.27 -10.23 11.76
CA LYS A 171 -29.41 -9.31 11.58
C LYS A 171 -30.15 -9.62 10.30
#